data_13f05c6194205f3c95051c6769e6855b
#
_entry.id   13f05c6194205f3c95051c6769e6855b
#
_cell.length_a   1.000
_cell.length_b   1.000
_cell.length_c   1.000
_cell.angle_alpha   90.00
_cell.angle_beta   90.00
_cell.angle_gamma   90.00
#
_symmetry.space_group_name_H-M   'P 1'
#
loop_
_entity.id
_entity.type
_entity.pdbx_description
1 polymer ?
#
loop_
_entity_poly.entity_id
_entity_poly.type
_entity_poly.pdbx_seq_one_letter_code
_entity_poly.pdbx_strand_id
1 'polypeptide(L)'
;IGGGQPDRFCKDCEHEWCVDDFLVEDILKIRFRYWSNWYVRDPELIEEDQWAFEVFPDGTVKYFAYPRVGRKVLDKETVHIETERVMDFYQNVIWLYRPWTEIEECRVCDGCSYELTITYKDNRKKKLTGDLGGGTVDKTVTDFLCTIPELKGKLDGSEDE
;
A
#
# COMPACT_ATOMS: atom_id res chain seq x y z
N ILE A 1 1.51 -2.01 -23.99
CA ILE A 1 2.15 -3.32 -24.14
C ILE A 1 3.40 -3.30 -23.30
N GLY A 2 3.26 -3.59 -22.03
CA GLY A 2 4.36 -3.57 -21.09
C GLY A 2 5.21 -4.83 -21.21
N GLY A 3 6.27 -4.78 -21.99
CA GLY A 3 7.36 -5.72 -21.88
C GLY A 3 8.09 -5.51 -20.56
N GLY A 4 7.57 -6.07 -19.47
CA GLY A 4 8.31 -6.09 -18.23
C GLY A 4 9.49 -7.03 -18.35
N GLN A 5 10.57 -6.70 -17.66
CA GLN A 5 11.67 -7.64 -17.55
C GLN A 5 11.14 -8.92 -16.89
N PRO A 6 11.52 -10.11 -17.42
CA PRO A 6 11.15 -11.36 -16.81
C PRO A 6 11.71 -11.44 -15.39
N ASP A 7 10.92 -11.97 -14.49
CA ASP A 7 11.26 -12.12 -13.07
C ASP A 7 11.71 -13.55 -12.73
N ARG A 8 11.67 -14.42 -13.72
CA ARG A 8 12.14 -15.79 -13.63
C ARG A 8 13.01 -16.16 -14.82
N PHE A 9 14.01 -16.95 -14.55
CA PHE A 9 14.94 -17.47 -15.53
C PHE A 9 15.19 -18.96 -15.28
N CYS A 10 15.01 -19.77 -16.31
CA CYS A 10 15.38 -21.19 -16.25
C CYS A 10 16.83 -21.36 -16.62
N LYS A 11 17.64 -21.87 -15.71
CA LYS A 11 19.08 -22.10 -15.95
C LYS A 11 19.36 -23.18 -16.98
N ASP A 12 18.41 -24.08 -17.20
CA ASP A 12 18.60 -25.24 -18.07
C ASP A 12 18.23 -24.97 -19.53
N CYS A 13 17.22 -24.13 -19.75
CA CYS A 13 16.74 -23.83 -21.10
C CYS A 13 16.79 -22.35 -21.48
N GLU A 14 17.36 -21.53 -20.60
CA GLU A 14 17.48 -20.07 -20.77
C GLU A 14 16.14 -19.34 -21.03
N HIS A 15 15.03 -20.02 -20.74
CA HIS A 15 13.71 -19.41 -20.88
C HIS A 15 13.46 -18.40 -19.78
N GLU A 16 13.04 -17.23 -20.17
CA GLU A 16 12.65 -16.15 -19.27
C GLU A 16 11.13 -16.00 -19.27
N TRP A 17 10.54 -15.85 -18.09
CA TRP A 17 9.10 -15.58 -17.96
C TRP A 17 8.80 -14.72 -16.73
N CYS A 18 7.65 -14.07 -16.76
CA CYS A 18 7.13 -13.37 -15.60
C CYS A 18 6.17 -14.29 -14.85
N VAL A 19 6.45 -14.56 -13.58
CA VAL A 19 5.52 -15.30 -12.70
C VAL A 19 4.27 -14.48 -12.44
N ASP A 20 4.37 -13.20 -12.62
CA ASP A 20 3.38 -12.21 -12.26
C ASP A 20 2.85 -11.44 -13.47
N ASP A 21 2.56 -12.14 -14.55
CA ASP A 21 1.64 -11.62 -15.57
C ASP A 21 0.21 -11.52 -14.99
N PHE A 22 0.14 -11.03 -13.73
CA PHE A 22 -1.13 -10.71 -13.14
C PHE A 22 -1.69 -9.50 -13.82
N LEU A 23 -2.79 -9.73 -14.45
CA LEU A 23 -3.60 -8.68 -14.98
C LEU A 23 -4.18 -7.89 -13.79
N VAL A 24 -4.30 -6.60 -13.95
CA VAL A 24 -4.95 -5.72 -12.97
C VAL A 24 -6.32 -6.27 -12.56
N GLU A 25 -7.03 -6.92 -13.49
CA GLU A 25 -8.32 -7.56 -13.30
C GLU A 25 -8.32 -8.76 -12.35
N ASP A 26 -7.15 -9.34 -12.04
CA ASP A 26 -7.00 -10.43 -11.06
C ASP A 26 -6.84 -9.93 -9.63
N ILE A 27 -6.72 -8.63 -9.44
CA ILE A 27 -6.61 -8.04 -8.11
C ILE A 27 -7.98 -7.98 -7.44
N LEU A 28 -8.07 -8.56 -6.25
CA LEU A 28 -9.24 -8.45 -5.38
C LEU A 28 -9.21 -7.14 -4.59
N LYS A 29 -8.06 -6.77 -4.04
CA LYS A 29 -7.82 -5.50 -3.36
C LYS A 29 -6.33 -5.24 -3.17
N ILE A 30 -5.98 -3.98 -3.00
CA ILE A 30 -4.69 -3.54 -2.48
C ILE A 30 -4.94 -2.93 -1.10
N ARG A 31 -4.17 -3.41 -0.11
CA ARG A 31 -4.14 -2.84 1.24
C ARG A 31 -2.80 -2.18 1.48
N PHE A 32 -2.83 -0.95 1.93
CA PHE A 32 -1.68 -0.21 2.40
C PHE A 32 -1.87 0.10 3.88
N ARG A 33 -0.96 -0.38 4.71
CA ARG A 33 -0.94 -0.14 6.14
C ARG A 33 0.36 0.55 6.49
N TYR A 34 0.29 1.55 7.34
CA TYR A 34 1.47 2.21 7.89
C TYR A 34 1.29 2.48 9.37
N TRP A 35 2.39 2.62 10.07
CA TRP A 35 2.44 2.85 11.50
C TRP A 35 3.65 3.69 11.87
N SER A 36 3.52 4.46 12.95
CA SER A 36 4.58 5.25 13.51
C SER A 36 5.62 4.36 14.24
N ASN A 37 6.89 4.66 14.04
CA ASN A 37 8.00 4.05 14.77
C ASN A 37 8.40 4.88 16.01
N TRP A 38 7.71 6.00 16.26
CA TRP A 38 7.99 6.87 17.37
C TRP A 38 7.76 6.19 18.72
N TYR A 39 8.67 6.42 19.67
CA TYR A 39 8.49 5.97 21.04
C TYR A 39 7.46 6.86 21.74
N VAL A 40 6.29 6.32 22.04
CA VAL A 40 5.28 7.01 22.86
C VAL A 40 5.62 6.80 24.32
N ARG A 41 5.85 7.90 25.04
CA ARG A 41 6.18 7.85 26.48
C ARG A 41 5.02 7.44 27.36
N ASP A 42 3.80 7.66 26.91
CA ASP A 42 2.59 7.39 27.66
C ASP A 42 1.73 6.32 26.97
N PRO A 43 1.75 5.07 27.47
CA PRO A 43 0.95 3.99 26.89
C PRO A 43 -0.56 4.13 27.16
N GLU A 44 -0.98 5.06 28.03
CA GLU A 44 -2.40 5.32 28.33
C GLU A 44 -3.03 6.29 27.33
N LEU A 45 -2.23 7.02 26.57
CA LEU A 45 -2.74 7.83 25.45
C LEU A 45 -3.21 6.91 24.32
N ILE A 46 -4.53 6.80 24.19
CA ILE A 46 -5.17 6.08 23.08
C ILE A 46 -5.19 7.02 21.87
N GLU A 47 -4.03 7.20 21.25
CA GLU A 47 -3.89 7.96 20.02
C GLU A 47 -3.86 7.02 18.82
N GLU A 48 -4.28 7.54 17.68
CA GLU A 48 -4.12 6.87 16.39
C GLU A 48 -2.64 6.74 16.09
N ASP A 49 -2.17 5.53 15.87
CA ASP A 49 -0.75 5.24 15.62
C ASP A 49 -0.55 4.24 14.47
N GLN A 50 -1.63 3.70 13.96
CA GLN A 50 -1.65 2.81 12.82
C GLN A 50 -2.83 3.15 11.92
N TRP A 51 -2.57 3.17 10.62
CA TRP A 51 -3.57 3.50 9.62
C TRP A 51 -3.55 2.46 8.50
N ALA A 52 -4.69 2.18 7.92
CA ALA A 52 -4.80 1.27 6.81
C ALA A 52 -5.78 1.80 5.76
N PHE A 53 -5.43 1.61 4.51
CA PHE A 53 -6.31 1.84 3.37
C PHE A 53 -6.52 0.54 2.63
N GLU A 54 -7.73 0.28 2.20
CA GLU A 54 -8.08 -0.81 1.31
C GLU A 54 -8.74 -0.24 0.07
N VAL A 55 -8.16 -0.52 -1.09
CA VAL A 55 -8.63 -0.05 -2.39
C VAL A 55 -9.16 -1.23 -3.18
N PHE A 56 -10.44 -1.17 -3.55
CA PHE A 56 -11.15 -2.23 -4.26
C PHE A 56 -11.38 -1.86 -5.73
N PRO A 57 -11.47 -2.88 -6.63
CA PRO A 57 -11.63 -2.63 -8.08
C PRO A 57 -12.92 -1.90 -8.45
N ASP A 58 -13.93 -1.95 -7.61
CA ASP A 58 -15.22 -1.27 -7.82
C ASP A 58 -15.20 0.24 -7.50
N GLY A 59 -14.05 0.79 -7.14
CA GLY A 59 -13.90 2.18 -6.74
C GLY A 59 -14.05 2.44 -5.25
N THR A 60 -14.35 1.42 -4.46
CA THR A 60 -14.45 1.56 -3.01
C THR A 60 -13.07 1.73 -2.40
N VAL A 61 -12.88 2.77 -1.59
CA VAL A 61 -11.69 2.99 -0.77
C VAL A 61 -12.11 3.07 0.68
N LYS A 62 -11.55 2.21 1.51
CA LYS A 62 -11.80 2.18 2.95
C LYS A 62 -10.58 2.64 3.72
N TYR A 63 -10.79 3.50 4.67
CA TYR A 63 -9.79 3.98 5.62
C TYR A 63 -10.11 3.43 7.02
N PHE A 64 -9.05 3.12 7.75
CA PHE A 64 -9.11 2.69 9.14
C PHE A 64 -7.98 3.30 9.94
N ALA A 65 -8.27 3.73 11.16
CA ALA A 65 -7.26 4.11 12.15
C ALA A 65 -7.34 3.19 13.37
N TYR A 66 -6.19 2.87 13.92
CA TYR A 66 -6.04 1.97 15.06
C TYR A 66 -5.08 2.54 16.09
N PRO A 67 -5.24 2.19 17.38
CA PRO A 67 -4.27 2.51 18.39
C PRO A 67 -2.99 1.69 18.19
N ARG A 68 -1.91 2.11 18.83
CA ARG A 68 -0.63 1.39 18.83
C ARG A 68 -0.75 -0.05 19.29
N VAL A 69 -1.54 -0.27 20.33
CA VAL A 69 -1.78 -1.58 20.91
C VAL A 69 -3.26 -1.94 20.80
N GLY A 70 -3.52 -3.11 20.26
CA GLY A 70 -4.88 -3.61 20.08
C GLY A 70 -5.37 -3.50 18.64
N ARG A 71 -6.62 -3.92 18.44
CA ARG A 71 -7.26 -4.00 17.11
C ARG A 71 -8.58 -3.22 17.03
N LYS A 72 -8.84 -2.39 18.04
CA LYS A 72 -10.06 -1.57 18.05
C LYS A 72 -9.94 -0.49 16.99
N VAL A 73 -10.89 -0.43 16.08
CA VAL A 73 -10.98 0.65 15.10
C VAL A 73 -11.37 1.93 15.84
N LEU A 74 -10.51 2.95 15.76
CA LEU A 74 -10.73 4.26 16.35
C LEU A 74 -11.49 5.17 15.40
N ASP A 75 -11.15 5.12 14.11
CA ASP A 75 -11.80 5.87 13.05
C ASP A 75 -11.90 5.00 11.79
N LYS A 76 -12.93 5.23 11.01
CA LYS A 76 -13.13 4.57 9.71
C LYS A 76 -13.89 5.47 8.76
N GLU A 77 -13.53 5.39 7.51
CA GLU A 77 -14.21 6.09 6.43
C GLU A 77 -14.31 5.19 5.19
N THR A 78 -15.33 5.40 4.40
CA THR A 78 -15.51 4.72 3.12
C THR A 78 -15.89 5.75 2.08
N VAL A 79 -15.09 5.84 1.03
CA VAL A 79 -15.33 6.72 -0.11
C VAL A 79 -15.43 5.92 -1.39
N HIS A 80 -16.03 6.50 -2.41
CA HIS A 80 -16.12 5.92 -3.74
C HIS A 80 -15.48 6.85 -4.75
N ILE A 81 -14.60 6.30 -5.56
CA ILE A 81 -13.93 7.00 -6.65
C ILE A 81 -14.19 6.30 -7.98
N GLU A 82 -13.84 6.95 -9.06
CA GLU A 82 -13.97 6.37 -10.39
C GLU A 82 -13.09 5.11 -10.54
N THR A 83 -13.67 4.06 -11.12
CA THR A 83 -12.98 2.77 -11.30
C THR A 83 -11.73 2.89 -12.17
N GLU A 84 -11.73 3.80 -13.15
CA GLU A 84 -10.54 4.06 -13.97
C GLU A 84 -9.35 4.52 -13.14
N ARG A 85 -9.58 5.38 -12.14
CA ARG A 85 -8.54 5.84 -11.23
C ARG A 85 -7.96 4.69 -10.40
N VAL A 86 -8.81 3.75 -9.99
CA VAL A 86 -8.35 2.53 -9.29
C VAL A 86 -7.52 1.66 -10.21
N MET A 87 -7.94 1.48 -11.46
CA MET A 87 -7.19 0.68 -12.43
C MET A 87 -5.82 1.29 -12.71
N ASP A 88 -5.74 2.60 -12.87
CA ASP A 88 -4.46 3.31 -13.03
C ASP A 88 -3.56 3.15 -11.82
N PHE A 89 -4.11 3.27 -10.62
CA PHE A 89 -3.38 3.03 -9.38
C PHE A 89 -2.87 1.60 -9.30
N TYR A 90 -3.69 0.60 -9.60
CA TYR A 90 -3.30 -0.80 -9.61
C TYR A 90 -2.18 -1.05 -10.62
N GLN A 91 -2.30 -0.50 -11.81
CA GLN A 91 -1.27 -0.62 -12.85
C GLN A 91 0.07 -0.03 -12.40
N ASN A 92 0.04 1.12 -11.75
CA ASN A 92 1.24 1.77 -11.22
C ASN A 92 1.88 0.93 -10.10
N VAL A 93 1.08 0.39 -9.19
CA VAL A 93 1.59 -0.46 -8.09
C VAL A 93 2.20 -1.74 -8.66
N ILE A 94 1.53 -2.43 -9.58
CA ILE A 94 2.06 -3.65 -10.20
C ILE A 94 3.36 -3.35 -10.94
N TRP A 95 3.43 -2.24 -11.67
CA TRP A 95 4.61 -1.84 -12.40
C TRP A 95 5.82 -1.62 -11.48
N LEU A 96 5.62 -0.98 -10.33
CA LEU A 96 6.66 -0.72 -9.35
C LEU A 96 7.09 -1.97 -8.59
N TYR A 97 6.16 -2.91 -8.40
CA TYR A 97 6.39 -4.15 -7.67
C TYR A 97 7.14 -5.22 -8.48
N ARG A 98 7.43 -4.93 -9.71
CA ARG A 98 7.99 -5.89 -10.67
C ARG A 98 9.33 -6.48 -10.32
N PRO A 99 10.28 -5.81 -9.76
CA PRO A 99 11.55 -6.44 -9.47
C PRO A 99 11.62 -7.00 -8.06
N TRP A 100 10.80 -7.96 -7.65
CA TRP A 100 11.28 -9.02 -6.82
C TRP A 100 11.89 -8.74 -5.43
N THR A 101 11.89 -7.54 -4.94
CA THR A 101 12.25 -7.24 -3.57
C THR A 101 10.97 -7.13 -2.74
N GLU A 102 10.77 -8.06 -1.81
CA GLU A 102 9.70 -7.98 -0.82
C GLU A 102 9.92 -6.85 0.20
N ILE A 103 11.09 -6.21 0.12
CA ILE A 103 11.53 -5.17 1.03
C ILE A 103 12.11 -4.03 0.23
N GLU A 104 11.52 -2.86 0.33
CA GLU A 104 12.10 -1.62 -0.15
C GLU A 104 13.02 -1.07 0.95
N GLU A 105 14.32 -1.07 0.70
CA GLU A 105 15.27 -0.55 1.68
C GLU A 105 15.20 0.97 1.75
N CYS A 106 14.75 1.50 2.89
CA CYS A 106 14.92 2.88 3.24
C CYS A 106 15.65 3.01 4.58
N ARG A 107 16.63 3.88 4.64
CA ARG A 107 17.45 4.13 5.84
C ARG A 107 16.98 5.35 6.61
N VAL A 108 15.71 5.48 6.88
CA VAL A 108 15.17 6.53 7.73
C VAL A 108 14.99 5.97 9.15
N CYS A 109 15.82 6.43 10.07
CA CYS A 109 15.80 5.91 11.45
C CYS A 109 14.60 6.40 12.28
N ASP A 110 13.97 7.52 11.87
CA ASP A 110 12.88 8.16 12.59
C ASP A 110 11.73 8.41 11.62
N GLY A 111 10.83 7.46 11.48
CA GLY A 111 9.75 7.59 10.51
C GLY A 111 8.61 6.62 10.77
N CYS A 112 7.77 6.50 9.78
CA CYS A 112 6.73 5.48 9.73
C CYS A 112 7.19 4.32 8.85
N SER A 113 6.83 3.12 9.22
CA SER A 113 6.98 1.95 8.38
C SER A 113 5.66 1.61 7.70
N TYR A 114 5.72 0.91 6.58
CA TYR A 114 4.54 0.49 5.85
C TYR A 114 4.58 -0.98 5.43
N GLU A 115 3.41 -1.52 5.19
CA GLU A 115 3.18 -2.80 4.52
C GLU A 115 2.15 -2.60 3.40
N LEU A 116 2.55 -2.91 2.17
CA LEU A 116 1.66 -3.00 1.03
C LEU A 116 1.33 -4.46 0.76
N THR A 117 0.05 -4.80 0.69
CA THR A 117 -0.41 -6.15 0.37
C THR A 117 -1.33 -6.12 -0.83
N ILE A 118 -0.96 -6.82 -1.89
CA ILE A 118 -1.83 -7.11 -3.03
C ILE A 118 -2.48 -8.46 -2.77
N THR A 119 -3.80 -8.51 -2.75
CA THR A 119 -4.58 -9.74 -2.67
C THR A 119 -5.23 -9.99 -4.02
N TYR A 120 -5.03 -11.18 -4.57
CA TYR A 120 -5.60 -11.62 -5.84
C TYR A 120 -6.90 -12.41 -5.64
N LYS A 121 -7.70 -12.55 -6.68
CA LYS A 121 -8.99 -13.26 -6.66
C LYS A 121 -8.86 -14.73 -6.28
N ASP A 122 -7.71 -15.34 -6.53
CA ASP A 122 -7.37 -16.71 -6.12
C ASP A 122 -6.81 -16.81 -4.69
N ASN A 123 -6.90 -15.73 -3.90
CA ASN A 123 -6.39 -15.59 -2.53
C ASN A 123 -4.86 -15.59 -2.38
N ARG A 124 -4.09 -15.58 -3.46
CA ARG A 124 -2.65 -15.32 -3.35
C ARG A 124 -2.43 -13.89 -2.86
N LYS A 125 -1.34 -13.69 -2.14
CA LYS A 125 -0.95 -12.40 -1.61
C LYS A 125 0.50 -12.11 -1.93
N LYS A 126 0.76 -10.86 -2.28
CA LYS A 126 2.11 -10.29 -2.33
C LYS A 126 2.24 -9.19 -1.30
N LYS A 127 3.36 -9.17 -0.62
CA LYS A 127 3.68 -8.17 0.40
C LYS A 127 4.96 -7.45 0.09
N LEU A 128 4.93 -6.14 0.30
CA LEU A 128 6.10 -5.28 0.30
C LEU A 128 6.10 -4.49 1.60
N THR A 129 7.26 -4.38 2.22
CA THR A 129 7.46 -3.60 3.44
C THR A 129 8.58 -2.62 3.24
N GLY A 130 8.51 -1.47 3.91
CA GLY A 130 9.52 -0.44 3.84
C GLY A 130 9.24 0.68 4.84
N ASP A 131 10.02 1.75 4.73
CA ASP A 131 9.85 2.94 5.54
C ASP A 131 9.27 4.08 4.70
N LEU A 132 8.29 4.79 5.26
CA LEU A 132 7.68 5.96 4.63
C LEU A 132 8.69 7.09 4.47
N GLY A 133 8.63 7.73 3.31
CA GLY A 133 9.45 8.89 2.99
C GLY A 133 10.70 8.60 2.16
N GLY A 134 10.96 7.36 1.80
CA GLY A 134 12.15 6.99 1.04
C GLY A 134 11.91 6.18 -0.23
N GLY A 135 10.76 5.54 -0.33
CA GLY A 135 10.51 4.59 -1.41
C GLY A 135 9.61 5.12 -2.52
N THR A 136 9.73 4.48 -3.69
CA THR A 136 8.90 4.81 -4.86
C THR A 136 7.48 4.27 -4.71
N VAL A 137 7.33 3.11 -4.08
CA VAL A 137 6.03 2.47 -3.83
C VAL A 137 5.22 3.29 -2.84
N ASP A 138 5.85 3.66 -1.73
CA ASP A 138 5.29 4.55 -0.73
C ASP A 138 4.75 5.84 -1.38
N LYS A 139 5.61 6.53 -2.14
CA LYS A 139 5.22 7.76 -2.83
C LYS A 139 4.04 7.54 -3.78
N THR A 140 4.02 6.46 -4.53
CA THR A 140 2.91 6.15 -5.45
C THR A 140 1.58 5.99 -4.72
N VAL A 141 1.58 5.31 -3.59
CA VAL A 141 0.38 5.11 -2.78
C VAL A 141 -0.07 6.41 -2.13
N THR A 142 0.84 7.14 -1.52
CA THR A 142 0.52 8.42 -0.87
C THR A 142 0.04 9.47 -1.86
N ASP A 143 0.68 9.59 -3.02
CA ASP A 143 0.23 10.50 -4.08
C ASP A 143 -1.19 10.15 -4.55
N PHE A 144 -1.51 8.86 -4.71
CA PHE A 144 -2.87 8.43 -5.05
C PHE A 144 -3.89 8.81 -3.97
N LEU A 145 -3.61 8.51 -2.70
CA LEU A 145 -4.51 8.81 -1.59
C LEU A 145 -4.71 10.31 -1.40
N CYS A 146 -3.67 11.13 -1.60
CA CYS A 146 -3.77 12.60 -1.55
C CYS A 146 -4.66 13.20 -2.65
N THR A 147 -4.96 12.45 -3.71
CA THR A 147 -5.93 12.88 -4.73
C THR A 147 -7.38 12.68 -4.34
N ILE A 148 -7.64 12.04 -3.20
CA ILE A 148 -8.98 11.78 -2.67
C ILE A 148 -9.25 12.82 -1.58
N PRO A 149 -10.11 13.85 -1.85
CA PRO A 149 -10.25 15.00 -0.94
C PRO A 149 -10.66 14.59 0.49
N GLU A 150 -11.53 13.60 0.59
CA GLU A 150 -12.06 13.12 1.88
C GLU A 150 -11.00 12.45 2.75
N LEU A 151 -9.93 11.93 2.13
CA LEU A 151 -8.86 11.21 2.81
C LEU A 151 -7.57 12.02 2.97
N LYS A 152 -7.47 13.15 2.28
CA LYS A 152 -6.25 13.98 2.29
C LYS A 152 -5.85 14.40 3.72
N GLY A 153 -6.79 14.89 4.52
CA GLY A 153 -6.54 15.29 5.90
C GLY A 153 -6.14 14.13 6.83
N LYS A 154 -6.50 12.90 6.46
CA LYS A 154 -6.13 11.69 7.23
C LYS A 154 -4.66 11.28 7.05
N LEU A 155 -4.02 11.71 5.96
CA LEU A 155 -2.61 11.41 5.69
C LEU A 155 -1.66 12.44 6.29
N ASP A 156 -2.05 13.69 6.27
CA ASP A 156 -1.16 14.79 6.63
C ASP A 156 -1.07 15.04 8.13
N GLY A 157 -1.96 14.43 8.94
CA GLY A 157 -2.05 14.71 10.38
C GLY A 157 -2.32 16.19 10.68
N SER A 158 -2.65 16.99 9.66
CA SER A 158 -3.02 18.37 9.80
C SER A 158 -4.49 18.40 10.22
N GLU A 159 -4.72 18.52 11.51
CA GLU A 159 -5.97 19.09 11.99
C GLU A 159 -6.07 20.49 11.38
N ASP A 160 -7.09 20.71 10.59
CA ASP A 160 -7.45 22.06 10.14
C ASP A 160 -7.66 22.92 11.39
N GLU A 161 -6.74 23.86 11.65
CA GLU A 161 -6.96 24.97 12.57
C GLU A 161 -7.98 25.96 12.00
#